data_7f4a7ef91274df10e7937f3ffa4edda2
#
_entry.id   7f4a7ef91274df10e7937f3ffa4edda2
#
_cell.length_a   1.000
_cell.length_b   1.000
_cell.length_c   1.000
_cell.angle_alpha   90.00
_cell.angle_beta   90.00
_cell.angle_gamma   90.00
#
_symmetry.space_group_name_H-M   'P 1'
#
loop_
_entity.id
_entity.type
_entity.pdbx_description
1 polymer ?
#
loop_
_entity_poly.entity_id
_entity_poly.type
_entity_poly.pdbx_seq_one_letter_code
_entity_poly.pdbx_strand_id
1 'polypeptide(L)' 'MPYVTVKMLPGRTDEQKKALCEKVTEAVVETTGASKEAVTVFIEEMNAAHYAVGGKRLSD' A
#
# COMPACT_ATOMS: atom_id res chain seq x y z
N MET A 1 -7.06 -14.28 7.73
CA MET A 1 -7.19 -13.49 6.47
C MET A 1 -6.46 -12.16 6.64
N PRO A 2 -5.06 -12.07 6.36
CA PRO A 2 -4.39 -10.77 6.50
C PRO A 2 -4.76 -9.79 5.39
N TYR A 3 -4.98 -8.53 5.78
CA TYR A 3 -5.22 -7.43 4.86
C TYR A 3 -4.16 -6.37 5.12
N VAL A 4 -3.50 -5.90 4.06
CA VAL A 4 -2.49 -4.84 4.17
C VAL A 4 -2.92 -3.70 3.25
N THR A 5 -2.96 -2.50 3.78
CA THR A 5 -3.23 -1.32 2.97
C THR A 5 -1.99 -0.44 2.95
N VAL A 6 -1.53 -0.11 1.75
CA VAL A 6 -0.41 0.82 1.56
C VAL A 6 -0.99 2.12 1.02
N LYS A 7 -0.84 3.18 1.79
CA LYS A 7 -1.27 4.51 1.36
C LYS A 7 -0.06 5.24 0.81
N MET A 8 -0.20 5.80 -0.37
CA MET A 8 0.92 6.46 -1.03
C MET A 8 0.41 7.56 -1.95
N LEU A 9 1.27 8.50 -2.24
CA LEU A 9 0.96 9.53 -3.23
C LEU A 9 1.08 8.94 -4.63
N PRO A 10 0.35 9.48 -5.61
CA PRO A 10 0.47 9.03 -6.99
C PRO A 10 1.87 9.31 -7.55
N GLY A 11 2.25 8.62 -8.59
CA GLY A 11 3.50 8.86 -9.30
C GLY A 11 4.37 7.64 -9.50
N ARG A 12 4.07 6.53 -8.84
CA ARG A 12 4.80 5.28 -9.06
C ARG A 12 4.28 4.58 -10.31
N THR A 13 5.15 3.84 -10.98
CA THR A 13 4.75 3.11 -12.18
C THR A 13 3.89 1.91 -11.82
N ASP A 14 3.20 1.37 -12.82
CA ASP A 14 2.41 0.16 -12.65
C ASP A 14 3.30 -1.02 -12.23
N GLU A 15 4.50 -1.13 -12.83
CA GLU A 15 5.45 -2.19 -12.47
C GLU A 15 5.90 -2.07 -11.02
N GLN A 16 6.12 -0.84 -10.54
CA GLN A 16 6.52 -0.63 -9.15
C GLN A 16 5.41 -1.05 -8.19
N LYS A 17 4.16 -0.72 -8.51
CA LYS A 17 3.02 -1.10 -7.67
C LYS A 17 2.81 -2.61 -7.68
N LYS A 18 3.00 -3.26 -8.83
CA LYS A 18 2.91 -4.71 -8.93
C LYS A 18 3.98 -5.37 -8.06
N ALA A 19 5.22 -4.89 -8.14
CA ALA A 19 6.31 -5.44 -7.33
C ALA A 19 6.06 -5.22 -5.83
N LEU A 20 5.49 -4.07 -5.47
CA LEU A 20 5.14 -3.79 -4.09
C LEU A 20 4.14 -4.80 -3.56
N CYS A 21 3.08 -5.09 -4.32
CA CYS A 21 2.08 -6.08 -3.93
C CYS A 21 2.72 -7.46 -3.73
N GLU A 22 3.61 -7.85 -4.61
CA GLU A 22 4.28 -9.16 -4.52
C GLU A 22 5.17 -9.24 -3.28
N LYS A 23 5.96 -8.19 -3.03
CA LYS A 23 6.91 -8.18 -1.91
C LYS A 23 6.21 -8.09 -0.56
N VAL A 24 5.16 -7.29 -0.47
CA VAL A 24 4.37 -7.20 0.76
C VAL A 24 3.72 -8.55 1.06
N THR A 25 3.18 -9.21 0.04
CA THR A 25 2.59 -10.54 0.21
C THR A 25 3.63 -11.53 0.73
N GLU A 26 4.83 -11.54 0.11
CA GLU A 26 5.91 -12.43 0.55
C GLU A 26 6.27 -12.20 2.00
N ALA A 27 6.39 -10.94 2.41
CA ALA A 27 6.74 -10.60 3.79
C ALA A 27 5.68 -11.08 4.79
N VAL A 28 4.41 -10.93 4.44
CA VAL A 28 3.33 -11.39 5.32
C VAL A 28 3.34 -12.91 5.44
N VAL A 29 3.52 -13.61 4.32
CA VAL A 29 3.59 -15.08 4.33
C VAL A 29 4.75 -15.55 5.19
N GLU A 30 5.93 -14.96 5.03
CA GLU A 30 7.12 -15.35 5.78
C GLU A 30 6.98 -15.14 7.28
N THR A 31 6.34 -14.04 7.68
CA THR A 31 6.31 -13.65 9.10
C THR A 31 5.10 -14.16 9.85
N THR A 32 3.97 -14.34 9.18
CA THR A 32 2.74 -14.75 9.85
C THR A 32 2.39 -16.22 9.61
N GLY A 33 2.97 -16.84 8.58
CA GLY A 33 2.61 -18.21 8.21
C GLY A 33 1.31 -18.30 7.44
N ALA A 34 0.71 -17.16 7.06
CA ALA A 34 -0.51 -17.18 6.26
C ALA A 34 -0.23 -17.75 4.88
N SER A 35 -1.23 -18.40 4.28
CA SER A 35 -1.10 -18.87 2.91
C SER A 35 -1.10 -17.67 1.97
N LYS A 36 -0.36 -17.76 0.88
CA LYS A 36 -0.26 -16.70 -0.11
C LYS A 36 -1.64 -16.24 -0.59
N GLU A 37 -2.53 -17.19 -0.83
CA GLU A 37 -3.87 -16.92 -1.34
C GLU A 37 -4.78 -16.21 -0.33
N ALA A 38 -4.40 -16.20 0.94
CA ALA A 38 -5.17 -15.53 1.98
C ALA A 38 -4.77 -14.08 2.20
N VAL A 39 -3.66 -13.64 1.60
CA VAL A 39 -3.14 -12.28 1.80
C VAL A 39 -3.74 -11.34 0.76
N THR A 40 -4.37 -10.28 1.25
CA THR A 40 -4.90 -9.22 0.39
C THR A 40 -4.07 -7.95 0.61
N VAL A 41 -3.57 -7.37 -0.48
CA VAL A 41 -2.85 -6.09 -0.44
C VAL A 41 -3.64 -5.08 -1.25
N PHE A 42 -3.89 -3.94 -0.63
CA PHE A 42 -4.62 -2.85 -1.26
C PHE A 42 -3.71 -1.61 -1.30
N ILE A 43 -3.55 -1.04 -2.48
CA ILE A 43 -2.81 0.21 -2.64
C ILE A 43 -3.83 1.33 -2.79
N GLU A 44 -3.72 2.32 -1.91
CA GLU A 44 -4.58 3.50 -1.94
C GLU A 44 -3.72 4.71 -2.31
N GLU A 45 -3.95 5.25 -3.50
CA GLU A 45 -3.25 6.46 -3.92
C GLU A 45 -3.99 7.68 -3.38
N MET A 46 -3.26 8.53 -2.64
CA MET A 46 -3.86 9.67 -1.96
C MET A 46 -3.80 10.90 -2.86
N ASN A 47 -4.91 11.63 -2.89
CA ASN A 47 -4.94 12.95 -3.52
C ASN A 47 -4.24 13.94 -2.56
N ALA A 48 -3.31 14.75 -3.08
CA ALA A 48 -2.59 15.72 -2.26
C ALA A 48 -3.53 16.72 -1.57
N ALA A 49 -4.71 16.96 -2.14
CA ALA A 49 -5.71 17.83 -1.52
C ALA A 49 -6.47 17.14 -0.37
N HIS A 50 -6.32 15.83 -0.24
CA HIS A 50 -7.00 15.04 0.80
C HIS A 50 -6.05 14.56 1.89
N TYR A 51 -4.81 15.02 1.88
CA TYR A 51 -3.81 14.61 2.84
C TYR A 51 -3.28 15.85 3.56
N ALA A 52 -3.49 15.90 4.87
CA ALA A 52 -3.09 17.05 5.66
C ALA A 52 -2.35 16.62 6.92
N VAL A 53 -1.35 17.39 7.29
CA VAL A 53 -0.64 17.23 8.56
C VAL A 53 -0.73 18.57 9.29
N GLY A 54 -1.24 18.54 10.53
CA GLY A 54 -1.43 19.77 11.30
C GLY A 54 -2.39 20.75 10.64
N GLY A 55 -3.31 20.24 9.84
CA GLY A 55 -4.30 21.06 9.15
C GLY A 55 -3.83 21.64 7.82
N LYS A 56 -2.58 21.41 7.45
CA LYS A 56 -2.04 21.88 6.17
C LYS A 56 -1.96 20.72 5.19
N ARG A 57 -2.62 20.87 4.05
CA ARG A 57 -2.62 19.84 3.02
C ARG A 57 -1.33 19.88 2.22
N LEU A 58 -0.96 18.76 1.63
CA LEU A 58 0.23 18.69 0.78
C LEU A 58 0.09 19.59 -0.44
N SER A 59 -1.14 19.83 -0.90
CA SER A 59 -1.42 20.70 -2.04
C SER A 59 -1.40 22.19 -1.69
N ASP A 60 -1.35 22.54 -0.42
CA ASP A 60 -1.33 23.95 -0.01
C ASP A 60 0.02 24.61 -0.20
#